data_429bb645879025a41a9d72a30e6eb7e0
#
_entry.id   429bb645879025a41a9d72a30e6eb7e0
#
_cell.length_a   1.000
_cell.length_b   1.000
_cell.length_c   1.000
_cell.angle_alpha   90.00
_cell.angle_beta   90.00
_cell.angle_gamma   90.00
#
_symmetry.space_group_name_H-M   'P 1'
#
loop_
_entity.id
_entity.type
_entity.pdbx_description
1 polymer ?
#
loop_
_entity_poly.entity_id
_entity_poly.type
_entity_poly.pdbx_seq_one_letter_code
_entity_poly.pdbx_strand_id
1 'polypeptide(L)'
;MTWMNGLRATFDLETTGVDVTTARIVTASLILLDPQGNVVRRGEWLADPGVEIPAGAAAVHGITTEYAREHGRPASEVVWELAGAIGALNLDGVPIIAFNAAYDFSVLHHEMLRHNIANGELPPGAVLDPYVLHKHVIPRKRGKRTLEVLATEYGVSLENAHTSADDALAAERLLVKLTEQFPQVLNVDARQLHEQQIQWAAEQAASFQAWLRTQPGKESEVIDSRWPVRR
;
A
#
# COMPACT_ATOMS: atom_id res chain seq x y z
N MET A 1 -15.78 2.16 17.67
CA MET A 1 -16.57 1.76 16.45
C MET A 1 -15.61 0.98 15.57
N THR A 2 -16.05 -0.13 14.95
CA THR A 2 -15.14 -0.91 14.10
C THR A 2 -14.84 -0.18 12.80
N TRP A 3 -13.69 -0.44 12.19
CA TRP A 3 -13.25 0.22 10.96
C TRP A 3 -14.23 0.02 9.78
N MET A 4 -14.97 -1.08 9.75
CA MET A 4 -15.94 -1.38 8.70
C MET A 4 -17.18 -0.47 8.71
N ASN A 5 -17.51 0.14 9.86
CA ASN A 5 -18.74 0.90 10.04
C ASN A 5 -18.59 2.40 9.75
N GLY A 6 -17.40 2.84 9.33
CA GLY A 6 -17.11 4.22 8.97
C GLY A 6 -16.66 4.38 7.52
N LEU A 7 -16.35 5.63 7.15
CA LEU A 7 -15.60 5.91 5.94
C LEU A 7 -14.24 5.23 6.03
N ARG A 8 -13.74 4.75 4.91
CA ARG A 8 -12.38 4.21 4.75
C ARG A 8 -11.83 4.57 3.39
N ALA A 9 -10.55 4.76 3.30
CA ALA A 9 -9.89 5.01 2.02
C ALA A 9 -9.05 3.79 1.63
N THR A 10 -8.82 3.62 0.33
CA THR A 10 -7.87 2.64 -0.18
C THR A 10 -6.85 3.33 -1.07
N PHE A 11 -5.59 2.88 -1.02
CA PHE A 11 -4.44 3.53 -1.61
C PHE A 11 -3.52 2.52 -2.26
N ASP A 12 -3.01 2.87 -3.45
CA ASP A 12 -2.03 2.09 -4.18
C ASP A 12 -1.20 2.95 -5.12
N LEU A 13 0.03 2.53 -5.42
CA LEU A 13 0.99 3.20 -6.31
C LEU A 13 1.51 2.25 -7.38
N GLU A 14 1.63 2.76 -8.61
CA GLU A 14 2.54 2.20 -9.59
C GLU A 14 3.83 3.03 -9.66
N THR A 15 4.97 2.37 -9.82
CA THR A 15 6.27 3.00 -9.63
C THR A 15 7.31 2.54 -10.65
N THR A 16 8.44 3.24 -10.69
CA THR A 16 9.56 2.90 -11.57
C THR A 16 10.36 1.67 -11.14
N GLY A 17 10.12 1.09 -9.96
CA GLY A 17 10.90 -0.07 -9.48
C GLY A 17 10.55 -0.47 -8.05
N VAL A 18 11.28 -1.45 -7.50
CA VAL A 18 10.95 -2.10 -6.23
C VAL A 18 11.74 -1.58 -5.01
N ASP A 19 12.80 -0.82 -5.22
CA ASP A 19 13.57 -0.20 -4.14
C ASP A 19 12.91 1.09 -3.72
N VAL A 20 12.34 1.11 -2.52
CA VAL A 20 11.56 2.23 -1.98
C VAL A 20 12.34 3.54 -1.88
N THR A 21 13.69 3.47 -1.80
CA THR A 21 14.54 4.65 -1.68
C THR A 21 14.80 5.34 -3.01
N THR A 22 14.72 4.60 -4.11
CA THR A 22 15.04 5.07 -5.47
C THR A 22 13.84 5.07 -6.41
N ALA A 23 12.80 4.28 -6.12
CA ALA A 23 11.57 4.24 -6.89
C ALA A 23 10.90 5.62 -6.94
N ARG A 24 10.27 5.91 -8.07
CA ARG A 24 9.52 7.14 -8.32
C ARG A 24 8.07 6.78 -8.59
N ILE A 25 7.15 7.62 -8.13
CA ILE A 25 5.72 7.44 -8.41
C ILE A 25 5.46 7.68 -9.90
N VAL A 26 4.74 6.75 -10.52
CA VAL A 26 4.23 6.84 -11.90
C VAL A 26 2.72 7.10 -11.86
N THR A 27 1.95 6.25 -11.18
CA THR A 27 0.54 6.51 -10.90
C THR A 27 0.24 6.36 -9.42
N ALA A 28 -0.80 7.03 -8.97
CA ALA A 28 -1.33 6.88 -7.62
C ALA A 28 -2.85 6.87 -7.64
N SER A 29 -3.46 6.08 -6.77
CA SER A 29 -4.91 6.08 -6.56
C SER A 29 -5.22 6.15 -5.07
N LEU A 30 -6.12 7.07 -4.71
CA LEU A 30 -6.67 7.22 -3.36
C LEU A 30 -8.18 7.31 -3.45
N ILE A 31 -8.88 6.28 -3.01
CA ILE A 31 -10.32 6.13 -3.20
C ILE A 31 -11.01 6.05 -1.85
N LEU A 32 -11.93 6.98 -1.59
CA LEU A 32 -12.74 7.02 -0.37
C LEU A 32 -14.03 6.22 -0.58
N LEU A 33 -14.35 5.37 0.37
CA LEU A 33 -15.49 4.46 0.35
C LEU A 33 -16.39 4.70 1.56
N ASP A 34 -17.69 4.51 1.36
CA ASP A 34 -18.67 4.47 2.45
C ASP A 34 -18.66 3.09 3.16
N PRO A 35 -19.40 2.92 4.28
CA PRO A 35 -19.49 1.63 4.97
C PRO A 35 -20.02 0.48 4.10
N GLN A 36 -20.78 0.77 3.05
CA GLN A 36 -21.31 -0.21 2.11
C GLN A 36 -20.34 -0.59 1.00
N GLY A 37 -19.17 0.11 0.92
CA GLY A 37 -18.16 -0.11 -0.11
C GLY A 37 -18.42 0.68 -1.40
N ASN A 38 -19.36 1.62 -1.40
CA ASN A 38 -19.58 2.51 -2.55
C ASN A 38 -18.50 3.60 -2.57
N VAL A 39 -18.04 3.92 -3.78
CA VAL A 39 -17.06 5.00 -3.98
C VAL A 39 -17.73 6.36 -3.73
N VAL A 40 -17.23 7.08 -2.71
CA VAL A 40 -17.64 8.44 -2.35
C VAL A 40 -16.80 9.48 -3.07
N ARG A 41 -15.49 9.22 -3.16
CA ARG A 41 -14.52 10.12 -3.82
C ARG A 41 -13.39 9.29 -4.41
N ARG A 42 -12.91 9.71 -5.58
CA ARG A 42 -11.78 9.10 -6.27
C ARG A 42 -10.74 10.18 -6.58
N GLY A 43 -9.50 9.94 -6.19
CA GLY A 43 -8.32 10.67 -6.62
C GLY A 43 -7.42 9.74 -7.40
N GLU A 44 -7.05 10.12 -8.59
CA GLU A 44 -6.12 9.40 -9.46
C GLU A 44 -5.12 10.39 -10.05
N TRP A 45 -3.87 10.04 -10.06
CA TRP A 45 -2.79 10.87 -10.54
C TRP A 45 -1.89 10.08 -11.49
N LEU A 46 -1.44 10.74 -12.55
CA LEU A 46 -0.35 10.32 -13.40
C LEU A 46 0.78 11.35 -13.26
N ALA A 47 1.95 10.89 -12.87
CA ALA A 47 3.14 11.71 -12.72
C ALA A 47 4.11 11.49 -13.88
N ASP A 48 4.78 12.56 -14.32
CA ASP A 48 6.08 12.44 -14.96
C ASP A 48 7.12 12.25 -13.83
N PRO A 49 7.71 11.03 -13.69
CA PRO A 49 8.66 10.77 -12.61
C PRO A 49 9.99 11.52 -12.77
N GLY A 50 10.22 12.20 -13.92
CA GLY A 50 11.46 12.88 -14.24
C GLY A 50 12.66 11.96 -14.50
N VAL A 51 12.42 10.65 -14.55
CA VAL A 51 13.42 9.61 -14.84
C VAL A 51 12.84 8.62 -15.85
N GLU A 52 13.68 7.76 -16.40
CA GLU A 52 13.22 6.67 -17.25
C GLU A 52 12.41 5.65 -16.43
N ILE A 53 11.28 5.21 -16.98
CA ILE A 53 10.51 4.09 -16.46
C ILE A 53 11.11 2.81 -17.08
N PRO A 54 11.71 1.92 -16.26
CA PRO A 54 12.31 0.70 -16.79
C PRO A 54 11.29 -0.17 -17.53
N ALA A 55 11.71 -0.81 -18.61
CA ALA A 55 10.84 -1.65 -19.42
C ALA A 55 10.11 -2.73 -18.60
N GLY A 56 10.75 -3.25 -17.55
CA GLY A 56 10.11 -4.21 -16.63
C GLY A 56 8.94 -3.61 -15.85
N ALA A 57 9.05 -2.36 -15.39
CA ALA A 57 7.97 -1.65 -14.71
C ALA A 57 6.85 -1.30 -15.71
N ALA A 58 7.22 -0.74 -16.88
CA ALA A 58 6.26 -0.41 -17.94
C ALA A 58 5.48 -1.65 -18.42
N ALA A 59 6.10 -2.84 -18.45
CA ALA A 59 5.42 -4.08 -18.81
C ALA A 59 4.39 -4.52 -17.75
N VAL A 60 4.55 -4.10 -16.49
CA VAL A 60 3.60 -4.39 -15.40
C VAL A 60 2.39 -3.45 -15.47
N HIS A 61 2.59 -2.14 -15.39
CA HIS A 61 1.51 -1.16 -15.26
C HIS A 61 1.11 -0.46 -16.59
N GLY A 62 1.79 -0.77 -17.70
CA GLY A 62 1.43 -0.27 -19.04
C GLY A 62 1.82 1.18 -19.35
N ILE A 63 2.45 1.90 -18.43
CA ILE A 63 2.84 3.31 -18.61
C ILE A 63 4.31 3.37 -19.04
N THR A 64 4.56 3.92 -20.25
CA THR A 64 5.92 4.14 -20.75
C THR A 64 6.46 5.50 -20.31
N THR A 65 7.78 5.69 -20.43
CA THR A 65 8.43 6.98 -20.16
C THR A 65 7.85 8.09 -21.03
N GLU A 66 7.63 7.80 -22.31
CA GLU A 66 7.09 8.76 -23.30
C GLU A 66 5.67 9.17 -22.90
N TYR A 67 4.83 8.19 -22.56
CA TYR A 67 3.45 8.45 -22.13
C TYR A 67 3.40 9.31 -20.86
N ALA A 68 4.23 8.97 -19.87
CA ALA A 68 4.29 9.72 -18.62
C ALA A 68 4.79 11.15 -18.82
N ARG A 69 5.75 11.38 -19.70
CA ARG A 69 6.24 12.73 -20.05
C ARG A 69 5.22 13.57 -20.81
N GLU A 70 4.44 12.94 -21.67
CA GLU A 70 3.44 13.65 -22.49
C GLU A 70 2.16 13.99 -21.71
N HIS A 71 1.74 13.09 -20.82
CA HIS A 71 0.42 13.16 -20.17
C HIS A 71 0.49 13.35 -18.65
N GLY A 72 1.64 13.06 -18.03
CA GLY A 72 1.84 13.15 -16.60
C GLY A 72 2.05 14.59 -16.13
N ARG A 73 1.68 14.81 -14.89
CA ARG A 73 1.95 16.08 -14.21
C ARG A 73 3.32 16.03 -13.55
N PRO A 74 3.96 17.19 -13.24
CA PRO A 74 5.19 17.22 -12.48
C PRO A 74 5.07 16.38 -11.19
N ALA A 75 6.05 15.49 -10.94
CA ALA A 75 6.01 14.62 -9.76
C ALA A 75 5.86 15.38 -8.45
N SER A 76 6.49 16.56 -8.32
CA SER A 76 6.37 17.42 -7.12
C SER A 76 4.94 17.86 -6.83
N GLU A 77 4.14 18.16 -7.87
CA GLU A 77 2.73 18.54 -7.72
C GLU A 77 1.88 17.34 -7.31
N VAL A 78 2.09 16.19 -7.99
CA VAL A 78 1.36 14.96 -7.68
C VAL A 78 1.64 14.51 -6.24
N VAL A 79 2.90 14.49 -5.83
CA VAL A 79 3.30 14.12 -4.46
C VAL A 79 2.71 15.07 -3.43
N TRP A 80 2.71 16.38 -3.71
CA TRP A 80 2.13 17.39 -2.82
C TRP A 80 0.61 17.19 -2.63
N GLU A 81 -0.12 17.00 -3.72
CA GLU A 81 -1.57 16.76 -3.67
C GLU A 81 -1.91 15.45 -2.97
N LEU A 82 -1.19 14.37 -3.31
CA LEU A 82 -1.40 13.05 -2.71
C LEU A 82 -1.12 13.08 -1.20
N ALA A 83 0.01 13.66 -0.78
CA ALA A 83 0.35 13.80 0.63
C ALA A 83 -0.67 14.66 1.38
N GLY A 84 -1.16 15.74 0.76
CA GLY A 84 -2.22 16.58 1.30
C GLY A 84 -3.55 15.84 1.46
N ALA A 85 -3.94 15.04 0.46
CA ALA A 85 -5.15 14.25 0.50
C ALA A 85 -5.10 13.15 1.59
N ILE A 86 -3.98 12.41 1.69
CA ILE A 86 -3.75 11.43 2.74
C ILE A 86 -3.72 12.10 4.12
N GLY A 87 -3.03 13.24 4.23
CA GLY A 87 -2.96 14.00 5.48
C GLY A 87 -4.34 14.46 5.97
N ALA A 88 -5.20 14.91 5.08
CA ALA A 88 -6.58 15.30 5.43
C ALA A 88 -7.38 14.09 5.95
N LEU A 89 -7.32 12.94 5.28
CA LEU A 89 -8.00 11.71 5.72
C LEU A 89 -7.48 11.25 7.10
N ASN A 90 -6.19 11.33 7.34
CA ASN A 90 -5.59 10.99 8.63
C ASN A 90 -6.10 11.90 9.76
N LEU A 91 -6.20 13.22 9.50
CA LEU A 91 -6.74 14.18 10.47
C LEU A 91 -8.23 13.95 10.75
N ASP A 92 -8.98 13.51 9.75
CA ASP A 92 -10.40 13.15 9.89
C ASP A 92 -10.60 11.76 10.54
N GLY A 93 -9.51 11.04 10.83
CA GLY A 93 -9.55 9.71 11.45
C GLY A 93 -10.03 8.60 10.50
N VAL A 94 -9.99 8.84 9.20
CA VAL A 94 -10.34 7.86 8.16
C VAL A 94 -9.18 6.89 7.98
N PRO A 95 -9.35 5.56 8.18
CA PRO A 95 -8.29 4.59 7.96
C PRO A 95 -7.99 4.43 6.48
N ILE A 96 -6.71 4.18 6.16
CA ILE A 96 -6.24 3.95 4.80
C ILE A 96 -5.84 2.49 4.65
N ILE A 97 -6.41 1.82 3.68
CA ILE A 97 -6.14 0.43 3.32
C ILE A 97 -5.14 0.42 2.17
N ALA A 98 -4.04 -0.33 2.30
CA ALA A 98 -3.08 -0.54 1.23
C ALA A 98 -2.49 -1.96 1.34
N PHE A 99 -2.42 -2.68 0.22
CA PHE A 99 -1.84 -4.03 0.20
C PHE A 99 -0.33 -3.97 0.17
N ASN A 100 0.35 -4.59 1.15
CA ASN A 100 1.80 -4.43 1.35
C ASN A 100 2.19 -2.95 1.58
N ALA A 101 1.40 -2.29 2.40
CA ALA A 101 1.44 -0.85 2.68
C ALA A 101 2.83 -0.28 2.97
N ALA A 102 3.74 -1.12 3.50
CA ALA A 102 5.11 -0.70 3.75
C ALA A 102 5.86 -0.29 2.48
N TYR A 103 5.46 -0.78 1.30
CA TYR A 103 6.02 -0.35 0.04
C TYR A 103 5.52 1.05 -0.32
N ASP A 104 4.22 1.23 -0.46
CA ASP A 104 3.59 2.48 -0.93
C ASP A 104 3.89 3.66 -0.03
N PHE A 105 3.74 3.47 1.28
CA PHE A 105 4.02 4.54 2.25
C PHE A 105 5.51 4.89 2.34
N SER A 106 6.41 3.93 2.08
CA SER A 106 7.84 4.22 2.04
C SER A 106 8.24 4.96 0.76
N VAL A 107 7.70 4.57 -0.40
CA VAL A 107 7.91 5.31 -1.64
C VAL A 107 7.40 6.74 -1.50
N LEU A 108 6.19 6.92 -0.98
CA LEU A 108 5.62 8.25 -0.75
C LEU A 108 6.50 9.09 0.21
N HIS A 109 6.98 8.50 1.31
CA HIS A 109 7.91 9.15 2.23
C HIS A 109 9.16 9.66 1.52
N HIS A 110 9.83 8.81 0.71
CA HIS A 110 11.03 9.20 -0.02
C HIS A 110 10.74 10.22 -1.13
N GLU A 111 9.61 10.16 -1.79
CA GLU A 111 9.16 11.18 -2.75
C GLU A 111 8.90 12.53 -2.06
N MET A 112 8.23 12.53 -0.91
CA MET A 112 8.03 13.74 -0.12
C MET A 112 9.35 14.38 0.32
N LEU A 113 10.33 13.58 0.76
CA LEU A 113 11.68 14.07 1.08
C LEU A 113 12.35 14.67 -0.15
N ARG A 114 12.28 14.02 -1.30
CA ARG A 114 12.89 14.44 -2.56
C ARG A 114 12.35 15.78 -3.04
N HIS A 115 11.07 16.04 -2.80
CA HIS A 115 10.39 17.27 -3.17
C HIS A 115 10.28 18.30 -2.04
N ASN A 116 10.95 18.08 -0.90
CA ASN A 116 10.93 18.94 0.29
C ASN A 116 9.51 19.19 0.86
N ILE A 117 8.68 18.17 0.84
CA ILE A 117 7.30 18.22 1.35
C ILE A 117 7.28 17.68 2.78
N ALA A 118 6.89 18.50 3.74
CA ALA A 118 6.65 18.14 5.14
C ALA A 118 7.73 17.24 5.78
N ASN A 119 8.99 17.36 5.35
CA ASN A 119 10.12 16.51 5.79
C ASN A 119 9.85 15.00 5.67
N GLY A 120 9.03 14.60 4.70
CA GLY A 120 8.63 13.20 4.49
C GLY A 120 7.56 12.69 5.46
N GLU A 121 7.01 13.54 6.33
CA GLU A 121 6.09 13.09 7.38
C GLU A 121 4.64 13.41 7.03
N LEU A 122 3.77 12.41 7.21
CA LEU A 122 2.32 12.57 7.17
C LEU A 122 1.78 12.75 8.60
N PRO A 123 0.64 13.43 8.81
CA PRO A 123 -0.08 13.39 10.07
C PRO A 123 -0.37 11.93 10.47
N PRO A 124 -0.34 11.60 11.78
CA PRO A 124 -0.65 10.24 12.25
C PRO A 124 -2.04 9.78 11.79
N GLY A 125 -2.11 8.58 11.23
CA GLY A 125 -3.35 7.96 10.76
C GLY A 125 -3.30 6.44 10.88
N ALA A 126 -4.44 5.78 10.77
CA ALA A 126 -4.53 4.34 10.79
C ALA A 126 -4.31 3.77 9.38
N VAL A 127 -3.33 2.89 9.24
CA VAL A 127 -3.10 2.10 8.02
C VAL A 127 -3.54 0.66 8.28
N LEU A 128 -4.28 0.07 7.36
CA LEU A 128 -4.72 -1.33 7.41
C LEU A 128 -4.16 -2.07 6.20
N ASP A 129 -3.34 -3.08 6.44
CA ASP A 129 -2.61 -3.80 5.40
C ASP A 129 -3.09 -5.25 5.30
N PRO A 130 -3.88 -5.60 4.27
CA PRO A 130 -4.36 -6.96 4.07
C PRO A 130 -3.25 -8.02 4.00
N TYR A 131 -2.05 -7.66 3.54
CA TYR A 131 -0.91 -8.56 3.49
C TYR A 131 -0.40 -8.95 4.89
N VAL A 132 -0.19 -7.96 5.78
CA VAL A 132 0.22 -8.17 7.16
C VAL A 132 -0.84 -8.93 7.94
N LEU A 133 -2.11 -8.52 7.78
CA LEU A 133 -3.26 -9.13 8.45
C LEU A 133 -3.47 -10.57 8.01
N HIS A 134 -3.44 -10.84 6.71
CA HIS A 134 -3.54 -12.20 6.19
C HIS A 134 -2.40 -13.11 6.71
N LYS A 135 -1.17 -12.60 6.77
CA LYS A 135 -0.04 -13.37 7.33
C LYS A 135 -0.22 -13.67 8.82
N HIS A 136 -0.87 -12.77 9.56
CA HIS A 136 -1.16 -12.99 10.97
C HIS A 136 -2.24 -14.06 11.17
N VAL A 137 -3.38 -13.95 10.48
CA VAL A 137 -4.51 -14.89 10.67
C VAL A 137 -4.28 -16.24 9.98
N ILE A 138 -3.44 -16.30 8.93
CA ILE A 138 -3.10 -17.55 8.21
C ILE A 138 -1.55 -17.65 8.07
N PRO A 139 -0.80 -17.90 9.16
CA PRO A 139 0.67 -17.85 9.13
C PRO A 139 1.31 -18.91 8.23
N ARG A 140 0.68 -20.07 8.09
CA ARG A 140 1.24 -21.24 7.37
C ARG A 140 0.63 -21.44 5.98
N LYS A 141 0.27 -20.36 5.27
CA LYS A 141 -0.20 -20.49 3.89
C LYS A 141 0.92 -21.01 2.97
N ARG A 142 0.61 -22.01 2.17
CA ARG A 142 1.49 -22.45 1.08
C ARG A 142 1.31 -21.56 -0.16
N GLY A 143 2.41 -21.34 -0.90
CA GLY A 143 2.40 -20.54 -2.14
C GLY A 143 2.51 -19.03 -1.90
N LYS A 144 2.30 -18.28 -2.98
CA LYS A 144 2.42 -16.83 -2.99
C LYS A 144 1.29 -16.14 -2.23
N ARG A 145 1.55 -14.90 -1.79
CA ARG A 145 0.58 -13.99 -1.16
C ARG A 145 0.54 -12.65 -1.92
N THR A 146 0.58 -12.69 -3.24
CA THR A 146 0.33 -11.48 -4.02
C THR A 146 -1.15 -11.11 -3.94
N LEU A 147 -1.49 -9.86 -4.22
CA LEU A 147 -2.88 -9.39 -4.24
C LEU A 147 -3.73 -10.24 -5.18
N GLU A 148 -3.27 -10.52 -6.39
CA GLU A 148 -3.96 -11.36 -7.38
C GLU A 148 -4.27 -12.78 -6.87
N VAL A 149 -3.29 -13.42 -6.21
CA VAL A 149 -3.47 -14.77 -5.66
C VAL A 149 -4.52 -14.74 -4.55
N LEU A 150 -4.45 -13.78 -3.65
CA LEU A 150 -5.40 -13.67 -2.56
C LEU A 150 -6.78 -13.22 -3.07
N ALA A 151 -6.85 -12.28 -4.00
CA ALA A 151 -8.11 -11.88 -4.64
C ALA A 151 -8.83 -13.09 -5.24
N THR A 152 -8.11 -13.93 -5.99
CA THR A 152 -8.65 -15.17 -6.55
C THR A 152 -9.15 -16.13 -5.45
N GLU A 153 -8.34 -16.36 -4.40
CA GLU A 153 -8.69 -17.28 -3.31
C GLU A 153 -9.93 -16.82 -2.52
N TYR A 154 -10.12 -15.51 -2.38
CA TYR A 154 -11.24 -14.92 -1.63
C TYR A 154 -12.42 -14.51 -2.51
N GLY A 155 -12.38 -14.80 -3.81
CA GLY A 155 -13.45 -14.45 -4.75
C GLY A 155 -13.63 -12.94 -4.92
N VAL A 156 -12.54 -12.18 -4.80
CA VAL A 156 -12.50 -10.73 -5.05
C VAL A 156 -12.25 -10.48 -6.53
N SER A 157 -13.10 -9.66 -7.18
CA SER A 157 -12.87 -9.25 -8.56
C SER A 157 -11.69 -8.29 -8.66
N LEU A 158 -10.79 -8.59 -9.59
CA LEU A 158 -9.65 -7.78 -9.99
C LEU A 158 -9.66 -7.69 -11.51
N GLU A 159 -10.37 -6.67 -12.06
CA GLU A 159 -10.69 -6.60 -13.50
C GLU A 159 -9.49 -6.17 -14.35
N ASN A 160 -8.75 -5.15 -13.89
CA ASN A 160 -7.56 -4.64 -14.55
C ASN A 160 -6.38 -4.64 -13.57
N ALA A 161 -5.87 -5.85 -13.28
CA ALA A 161 -4.67 -5.97 -12.45
C ALA A 161 -3.54 -5.07 -12.97
N HIS A 162 -2.79 -4.47 -12.03
CA HIS A 162 -1.72 -3.51 -12.28
C HIS A 162 -2.18 -2.13 -12.77
N THR A 163 -3.41 -1.74 -12.43
CA THR A 163 -3.78 -0.34 -12.34
C THR A 163 -3.93 0.02 -10.86
N SER A 164 -3.31 1.12 -10.42
CA SER A 164 -3.37 1.52 -9.01
C SER A 164 -4.80 1.64 -8.46
N ALA A 165 -5.77 1.99 -9.30
CA ALA A 165 -7.18 2.09 -8.88
C ALA A 165 -7.83 0.73 -8.60
N ASP A 166 -7.64 -0.24 -9.49
CA ASP A 166 -8.26 -1.56 -9.33
C ASP A 166 -7.56 -2.36 -8.24
N ASP A 167 -6.22 -2.25 -8.11
CA ASP A 167 -5.44 -2.88 -7.04
C ASP A 167 -5.81 -2.29 -5.67
N ALA A 168 -5.99 -0.97 -5.57
CA ALA A 168 -6.49 -0.32 -4.36
C ALA A 168 -7.87 -0.85 -3.96
N LEU A 169 -8.83 -0.91 -4.89
CA LEU A 169 -10.18 -1.44 -4.62
C LEU A 169 -10.16 -2.93 -4.27
N ALA A 170 -9.31 -3.72 -4.92
CA ALA A 170 -9.15 -5.14 -4.60
C ALA A 170 -8.57 -5.35 -3.19
N ALA A 171 -7.63 -4.50 -2.76
CA ALA A 171 -7.08 -4.53 -1.40
C ALA A 171 -8.16 -4.28 -0.35
N GLU A 172 -9.05 -3.32 -0.56
CA GLU A 172 -10.18 -3.05 0.33
C GLU A 172 -11.14 -4.24 0.39
N ARG A 173 -11.59 -4.75 -0.76
CA ARG A 173 -12.51 -5.89 -0.84
C ARG A 173 -11.91 -7.14 -0.19
N LEU A 174 -10.63 -7.37 -0.38
CA LEU A 174 -9.89 -8.46 0.28
C LEU A 174 -9.91 -8.29 1.80
N LEU A 175 -9.67 -7.09 2.31
CA LEU A 175 -9.71 -6.83 3.75
C LEU A 175 -11.10 -7.06 4.34
N VAL A 176 -12.16 -6.66 3.63
CA VAL A 176 -13.55 -6.96 4.02
C VAL A 176 -13.76 -8.46 4.12
N LYS A 177 -13.36 -9.24 3.11
CA LYS A 177 -13.48 -10.71 3.11
C LYS A 177 -12.68 -11.37 4.25
N LEU A 178 -11.47 -10.90 4.51
CA LEU A 178 -10.68 -11.37 5.65
C LEU A 178 -11.38 -11.07 6.98
N THR A 179 -11.97 -9.89 7.11
CA THR A 179 -12.66 -9.48 8.34
C THR A 179 -13.95 -10.28 8.54
N GLU A 180 -14.70 -10.60 7.48
CA GLU A 180 -15.85 -11.50 7.53
C GLU A 180 -15.45 -12.91 8.02
N GLN A 181 -14.28 -13.40 7.61
CA GLN A 181 -13.79 -14.72 8.00
C GLN A 181 -13.17 -14.75 9.41
N PHE A 182 -12.53 -13.67 9.85
CA PHE A 182 -11.84 -13.57 11.13
C PHE A 182 -12.31 -12.37 11.98
N PRO A 183 -13.63 -12.23 12.21
CA PRO A 183 -14.19 -11.01 12.81
C PRO A 183 -13.68 -10.74 14.23
N GLN A 184 -13.38 -11.78 15.02
CA GLN A 184 -12.85 -11.65 16.38
C GLN A 184 -11.46 -11.00 16.46
N VAL A 185 -10.70 -11.01 15.36
CA VAL A 185 -9.37 -10.42 15.28
C VAL A 185 -9.40 -9.10 14.52
N LEU A 186 -10.13 -9.05 13.40
CA LEU A 186 -10.04 -7.97 12.43
C LEU A 186 -11.17 -6.93 12.51
N ASN A 187 -12.33 -7.28 13.09
CA ASN A 187 -13.46 -6.36 13.21
C ASN A 187 -13.38 -5.49 14.48
N VAL A 188 -12.28 -4.75 14.61
CA VAL A 188 -11.98 -3.87 15.75
C VAL A 188 -11.87 -2.41 15.30
N ASP A 189 -11.53 -1.52 16.22
CA ASP A 189 -11.22 -0.12 15.89
C ASP A 189 -9.98 -0.02 14.98
N ALA A 190 -10.00 0.92 14.03
CA ALA A 190 -8.93 1.08 13.03
C ALA A 190 -7.57 1.39 13.65
N ARG A 191 -7.53 2.25 14.67
CA ARG A 191 -6.28 2.61 15.36
C ARG A 191 -5.74 1.42 16.13
N GLN A 192 -6.60 0.69 16.83
CA GLN A 192 -6.22 -0.54 17.53
C GLN A 192 -5.63 -1.55 16.55
N LEU A 193 -6.27 -1.76 15.39
CA LEU A 193 -5.78 -2.70 14.37
C LEU A 193 -4.44 -2.25 13.77
N HIS A 194 -4.27 -0.94 13.56
CA HIS A 194 -3.00 -0.36 13.11
C HIS A 194 -1.86 -0.64 14.12
N GLU A 195 -2.08 -0.37 15.40
CA GLU A 195 -1.10 -0.60 16.47
C GLU A 195 -0.70 -2.08 16.57
N GLN A 196 -1.67 -2.99 16.46
CA GLN A 196 -1.40 -4.43 16.42
C GLN A 196 -0.57 -4.84 15.20
N GLN A 197 -0.81 -4.25 14.03
CA GLN A 197 -0.05 -4.53 12.81
C GLN A 197 1.42 -4.12 12.92
N ILE A 198 1.75 -3.05 13.64
CA ILE A 198 3.16 -2.68 13.89
C ILE A 198 3.91 -3.85 14.55
N GLN A 199 3.31 -4.46 15.57
CA GLN A 199 3.89 -5.62 16.24
C GLN A 199 3.94 -6.84 15.30
N TRP A 200 2.84 -7.17 14.63
CA TRP A 200 2.77 -8.32 13.73
C TRP A 200 3.73 -8.22 12.55
N ALA A 201 3.89 -7.02 11.97
CA ALA A 201 4.86 -6.78 10.91
C ALA A 201 6.30 -6.99 11.39
N ALA A 202 6.63 -6.53 12.58
CA ALA A 202 7.94 -6.75 13.18
C ALA A 202 8.23 -8.25 13.45
N GLU A 203 7.25 -8.98 13.99
CA GLU A 203 7.34 -10.44 14.21
C GLU A 203 7.51 -11.20 12.88
N GLN A 204 6.76 -10.80 11.85
CA GLN A 204 6.87 -11.39 10.51
C GLN A 204 8.23 -11.11 9.86
N ALA A 205 8.75 -9.89 10.02
CA ALA A 205 10.08 -9.51 9.54
C ALA A 205 11.18 -10.31 10.27
N ALA A 206 11.10 -10.45 11.60
CA ALA A 206 12.03 -11.24 12.38
C ALA A 206 12.02 -12.72 11.97
N SER A 207 10.83 -13.29 11.76
CA SER A 207 10.68 -14.68 11.29
C SER A 207 11.30 -14.88 9.90
N PHE A 208 11.07 -13.94 8.99
CA PHE A 208 11.64 -13.98 7.64
C PHE A 208 13.15 -13.77 7.66
N GLN A 209 13.66 -12.86 8.50
CA GLN A 209 15.08 -12.67 8.72
C GLN A 209 15.77 -13.95 9.25
N ALA A 210 15.14 -14.63 10.21
CA ALA A 210 15.65 -15.89 10.75
C ALA A 210 15.74 -16.98 9.66
N TRP A 211 14.71 -17.06 8.80
CA TRP A 211 14.72 -17.98 7.67
C TRP A 211 15.79 -17.63 6.63
N LEU A 212 15.95 -16.34 6.26
CA LEU A 212 16.99 -15.90 5.31
C LEU A 212 18.38 -16.29 5.75
N ARG A 213 18.69 -16.19 7.05
CA ARG A 213 20.00 -16.59 7.61
C ARG A 213 20.29 -18.07 7.45
N THR A 214 19.30 -18.91 7.16
CA THR A 214 19.48 -20.33 6.84
C THR A 214 19.68 -20.59 5.35
N GLN A 215 19.55 -19.56 4.50
CA GLN A 215 19.67 -19.71 3.05
C GLN A 215 21.11 -19.36 2.61
N PRO A 216 21.77 -20.23 1.81
CA PRO A 216 23.13 -19.97 1.33
C PRO A 216 23.23 -18.64 0.57
N GLY A 217 24.22 -17.80 0.92
CA GLY A 217 24.48 -16.50 0.30
C GLY A 217 23.55 -15.37 0.73
N LYS A 218 22.67 -15.61 1.74
CA LYS A 218 21.73 -14.60 2.27
C LYS A 218 21.93 -14.31 3.77
N GLU A 219 23.04 -14.77 4.32
CA GLU A 219 23.32 -14.66 5.76
C GLU A 219 23.49 -13.21 6.23
N SER A 220 23.94 -12.32 5.34
CA SER A 220 24.16 -10.90 5.62
C SER A 220 22.96 -10.01 5.27
N GLU A 221 21.92 -10.54 4.61
CA GLU A 221 20.74 -9.74 4.30
C GLU A 221 20.03 -9.29 5.59
N VAL A 222 19.61 -8.02 5.62
CA VAL A 222 18.88 -7.41 6.75
C VAL A 222 17.50 -7.00 6.28
N ILE A 223 16.48 -7.48 7.00
CA ILE A 223 15.09 -7.11 6.75
C ILE A 223 14.70 -5.93 7.63
N ASP A 224 14.29 -4.84 7.01
CA ASP A 224 13.73 -3.70 7.72
C ASP A 224 12.36 -4.08 8.30
N SER A 225 12.28 -4.04 9.63
CA SER A 225 11.06 -4.40 10.38
C SER A 225 10.09 -3.23 10.56
N ARG A 226 10.47 -2.03 10.13
CA ARG A 226 9.61 -0.84 10.28
C ARG A 226 8.38 -0.95 9.38
N TRP A 227 7.25 -0.55 9.92
CA TRP A 227 5.97 -0.51 9.24
C TRP A 227 5.12 0.63 9.83
N PRO A 228 4.30 1.37 9.05
CA PRO A 228 4.11 1.23 7.61
C PRO A 228 5.16 1.95 6.76
N VAL A 229 6.13 2.63 7.33
CA VAL A 229 7.17 3.38 6.61
C VAL A 229 8.56 2.84 6.93
N ARG A 230 9.33 2.48 5.89
CA ARG A 230 10.76 2.17 5.93
C ARG A 230 11.54 3.43 5.51
N ARG A 231 12.42 3.89 6.39
CA ARG A 231 13.19 5.13 6.24
C ARG A 231 14.66 4.84 5.97
#